data_3e6941d43d0251f83b3624d463f6efb4
#
_entry.id   3e6941d43d0251f83b3624d463f6efb4
#
_cell.length_a   1.000
_cell.length_b   1.000
_cell.length_c   1.000
_cell.angle_alpha   90.00
_cell.angle_beta   90.00
_cell.angle_gamma   90.00
#
_symmetry.space_group_name_H-M   'P 1'
#
loop_
_entity.id
_entity.type
_entity.pdbx_description
1 polymer ?
#
loop_
_entity_poly.entity_id
_entity_poly.type
_entity_poly.pdbx_seq_one_letter_code
_entity_poly.pdbx_strand_id
1 'polypeptide(L)' 'MADSPHLSLAEIDRRIAIARDNIRQLIEQAAAFSGAKDEDRNADRIGRQTEELEKLIKQRDALQKK' A
#
# COMPACT_ATOMS: atom_id res chain seq x y z
N MET A 1 26.45 -0.38 1.02
CA MET A 1 25.98 -0.18 1.18
C MET A 1 25.15 0.51 0.86
N ALA A 2 24.82 0.51 0.66
CA ALA A 2 24.08 1.07 0.14
C ALA A 2 23.00 1.49 0.64
N ASP A 3 22.88 1.80 1.40
CA ASP A 3 21.86 2.17 1.93
C ASP A 3 21.25 3.27 1.44
N SER A 4 21.03 3.47 0.32
CA SER A 4 20.43 4.53 -0.17
C SER A 4 19.09 4.69 0.30
N PRO A 5 18.71 5.76 0.80
CA PRO A 5 17.37 5.98 1.22
C PRO A 5 16.47 6.17 0.03
N HIS A 6 17.00 6.27 -1.16
CA HIS A 6 16.15 6.47 -2.29
C HIS A 6 15.88 5.17 -2.98
N LEU A 7 14.64 4.88 -3.19
CA LEU A 7 14.27 3.71 -3.95
C LEU A 7 14.28 4.04 -5.43
N SER A 8 14.65 3.07 -6.22
CA SER A 8 14.58 3.26 -7.66
C SER A 8 13.12 3.22 -8.10
N LEU A 9 12.88 3.67 -9.31
CA LEU A 9 11.54 3.65 -9.85
C LEU A 9 11.00 2.24 -9.91
N ALA A 10 11.83 1.30 -10.33
CA ALA A 10 11.40 -0.09 -10.40
C ALA A 10 11.02 -0.62 -9.03
N GLU A 11 11.80 -0.25 -8.04
CA GLU A 11 11.52 -0.70 -6.69
C GLU A 11 10.22 -0.11 -6.17
N ILE A 12 10.01 1.17 -6.43
CA ILE A 12 8.79 1.82 -5.99
C ILE A 12 7.59 1.21 -6.69
N ASP A 13 7.70 0.96 -7.98
CA ASP A 13 6.61 0.33 -8.72
C ASP A 13 6.28 -1.04 -8.14
N ARG A 14 7.30 -1.79 -7.78
CA ARG A 14 7.08 -3.09 -7.21
C ARG A 14 6.34 -2.97 -5.87
N ARG A 15 6.74 -2.02 -5.05
CA ARG A 15 6.09 -1.82 -3.76
C ARG A 15 4.66 -1.35 -3.93
N ILE A 16 4.42 -0.54 -4.94
CA ILE A 16 3.06 -0.09 -5.22
C ILE A 16 2.19 -1.29 -5.58
N ALA A 17 2.72 -2.18 -6.42
CA ALA A 17 1.95 -3.35 -6.81
C ALA A 17 1.64 -4.23 -5.61
N ILE A 18 2.63 -4.41 -4.73
CA ILE A 18 2.42 -5.22 -3.54
C ILE A 18 1.39 -4.57 -2.62
N ALA A 19 1.48 -3.26 -2.44
CA ALA A 19 0.54 -2.56 -1.57
C ALA A 19 -0.88 -2.66 -2.12
N ARG A 20 -1.03 -2.52 -3.43
CA ARG A 20 -2.34 -2.65 -4.02
C ARG A 20 -2.91 -4.05 -3.82
N ASP A 21 -2.06 -5.04 -4.00
CA ASP A 21 -2.49 -6.40 -3.82
C ASP A 21 -2.91 -6.67 -2.39
N ASN A 22 -2.15 -6.14 -1.44
CA ASN A 22 -2.47 -6.29 -0.04
C ASN A 22 -3.81 -5.65 0.29
N ILE A 23 -4.04 -4.45 -0.22
CA ILE A 23 -5.30 -3.76 0.02
C ILE A 23 -6.46 -4.56 -0.55
N ARG A 24 -6.27 -5.08 -1.74
CA ARG A 24 -7.31 -5.88 -2.38
C ARG A 24 -7.65 -7.10 -1.55
N GLN A 25 -6.63 -7.78 -1.05
CA GLN A 25 -6.85 -8.95 -0.23
C GLN A 25 -7.57 -8.60 1.06
N LEU A 26 -7.21 -7.49 1.66
CA LEU A 26 -7.87 -7.06 2.87
C LEU A 26 -9.34 -6.75 2.63
N ILE A 27 -9.63 -6.12 1.51
CA ILE A 27 -11.00 -5.81 1.16
C ILE A 27 -11.79 -7.09 0.92
N GLU A 28 -11.18 -8.04 0.24
CA GLU A 28 -11.85 -9.31 -0.01
C GLU A 28 -12.11 -10.07 1.28
N GLN A 29 -11.16 -10.03 2.18
CA GLN A 29 -11.34 -10.68 3.46
C GLN A 29 -12.45 -10.02 4.25
N ALA A 30 -12.50 -8.71 4.23
CA ALA A 30 -13.54 -8.00 4.95
C ALA A 30 -14.92 -8.33 4.39
N ALA A 31 -14.98 -8.47 3.08
CA ALA A 31 -16.25 -8.79 2.45
C ALA A 31 -16.68 -10.22 2.78
N ALA A 32 -15.70 -11.11 2.88
CA ALA A 32 -16.02 -12.48 3.18
C ALA A 32 -16.52 -12.68 4.60
N PHE A 33 -15.98 -11.88 5.51
CA PHE A 33 -16.42 -12.00 6.86
C PHE A 33 -17.32 -10.87 7.18
N SER A 34 -18.50 -10.94 6.82
CA SER A 34 -19.37 -9.84 7.05
C SER A 34 -19.73 -9.72 8.46
N GLY A 35 -19.12 -10.13 9.33
CA GLY A 35 -19.49 -9.97 10.56
C GLY A 35 -18.89 -8.98 11.23
N ALA A 36 -18.79 -8.49 11.65
CA ALA A 36 -18.52 -7.48 12.12
C ALA A 36 -17.70 -7.21 13.21
N LYS A 37 -17.27 -8.09 13.95
CA LYS A 37 -16.48 -7.79 15.05
C LYS A 37 -15.18 -7.24 14.67
N ASP A 38 -14.59 -7.60 13.51
CA ASP A 38 -13.30 -7.17 13.15
C ASP A 38 -13.31 -6.08 12.13
N GLU A 39 -14.44 -5.48 11.92
CA GLU A 39 -14.54 -4.45 10.94
C GLU A 39 -13.62 -3.29 11.22
N ASP A 40 -13.51 -2.90 12.47
CA ASP A 40 -12.66 -1.78 12.83
C ASP A 40 -11.22 -2.06 12.54
N ARG A 41 -10.77 -3.25 12.85
CA ARG A 41 -9.40 -3.60 12.60
C ARG A 41 -9.10 -3.66 11.12
N ASN A 42 -10.02 -4.20 10.36
CA ASN A 42 -9.83 -4.27 8.93
C ASN A 42 -9.78 -2.87 8.34
N ALA A 43 -10.63 -1.99 8.80
CA ALA A 43 -10.63 -0.63 8.31
C ALA A 43 -9.31 0.05 8.62
N ASP A 44 -8.77 -0.20 9.81
CA ASP A 44 -7.49 0.36 10.18
C ASP A 44 -6.39 -0.14 9.28
N ARG A 45 -6.36 -1.42 9.02
CA ARG A 45 -5.33 -1.99 8.17
C ARG A 45 -5.42 -1.46 6.76
N ILE A 46 -6.63 -1.38 6.25
CA ILE A 46 -6.83 -0.85 4.92
C ILE A 46 -6.38 0.60 4.86
N GLY A 47 -6.71 1.36 5.90
CA GLY A 47 -6.32 2.75 5.95
C GLY A 47 -4.81 2.92 5.94
N ARG A 48 -4.11 2.12 6.73
CA ARG A 48 -2.67 2.21 6.79
C ARG A 48 -2.03 1.82 5.46
N GLN A 49 -2.54 0.76 4.86
CA GLN A 49 -2.00 0.33 3.59
C GLN A 49 -2.27 1.37 2.51
N THR A 50 -3.42 2.00 2.57
CA THR A 50 -3.75 3.04 1.61
C THR A 50 -2.81 4.22 1.77
N GLU A 51 -2.49 4.59 3.00
CA GLU A 51 -1.55 5.68 3.22
C GLU A 51 -0.17 5.34 2.68
N GLU A 52 0.26 4.11 2.91
CA GLU A 52 1.54 3.69 2.38
C GLU A 52 1.54 3.74 0.86
N LEU A 53 0.47 3.30 0.27
CA LEU A 53 0.37 3.32 -1.17
C LEU A 53 0.43 4.75 -1.69
N GLU A 54 -0.25 5.66 -1.04
CA GLU A 54 -0.24 7.05 -1.46
C GLU A 54 1.15 7.65 -1.36
N LYS A 55 1.87 7.32 -0.31
CA LYS A 55 3.23 7.79 -0.18
C LYS A 55 4.11 7.29 -1.31
N LEU A 56 3.94 6.03 -1.64
CA LEU A 56 4.72 5.45 -2.72
C LEU A 56 4.40 6.10 -4.05
N ILE A 57 3.14 6.38 -4.27
CA ILE A 57 2.73 7.03 -5.50
C ILE A 57 3.32 8.42 -5.59
N LYS A 58 3.35 9.14 -4.48
CA LYS A 58 3.95 10.46 -4.47
C LYS A 58 5.44 10.40 -4.76
N GLN A 59 6.11 9.41 -4.20
CA GLN A 59 7.52 9.24 -4.46
C GLN A 59 7.77 8.94 -5.93
N ARG A 60 6.93 8.10 -6.49
CA ARG A 60 7.04 7.76 -7.89
C ARG A 60 6.85 9.00 -8.76
N ASP A 61 5.83 9.78 -8.44
CA ASP A 61 5.58 11.00 -9.19
C ASP A 61 6.76 11.95 -9.13
N ALA A 62 7.34 12.11 -7.95
CA ALA A 62 8.48 12.99 -7.79
C ALA A 62 9.65 12.53 -8.64
N LEU A 63 9.85 11.24 -8.73
CA LEU A 63 10.93 10.72 -9.52
C LEU A 63 10.68 10.87 -11.02
N GLN A 64 9.44 10.74 -11.41
CA GLN A 64 9.12 10.87 -12.81
C GLN A 64 9.03 12.29 -13.28
N LYS A 65 8.80 13.23 -12.35
CA LYS A 65 8.60 14.52 -12.73
C LYS A 65 9.85 15.19 -12.80
N LYS A 66 10.68 15.12 -13.53
CA LYS A 66 11.86 15.78 -13.56
C LYS A 66 11.83 16.73 -14.55
#